data_5deb2f1f16d281f6ce334008909b5b5a
#
_entry.id   5deb2f1f16d281f6ce334008909b5b5a
#
_cell.length_a   1.000
_cell.length_b   1.000
_cell.length_c   1.000
_cell.angle_alpha   90.00
_cell.angle_beta   90.00
_cell.angle_gamma   90.00
#
_symmetry.space_group_name_H-M   'P 1'
#
loop_
_entity.id
_entity.type
_entity.pdbx_description
1 polymer ?
#
loop_
_entity_poly.entity_id
_entity_poly.type
_entity_poly.pdbx_seq_one_letter_code
_entity_poly.pdbx_strand_id
1 'polypeptide(L)'
;MADILGKYTEMAVLQAEDGMEVEPNRVYLIPPKKNIIFRGGKLYLSEYVQGFLNHPIDIFFNTLAEEMREHSIAVVLSGTGSDGTNGLKMIKEKGGLTIVQDPLSAKFDGMPKSAISTGLVDYILSPKEIAGEILHYAKYQVVIQPEQDGVMFTDEESLTHIYAVMKKARGIDFTHYKRTTVLRRIERRMVVTHSVT
;
A
#
# COMPACT_ATOMS: atom_id res chain seq x y z
N MET A 1 -19.21 -14.70 4.81
CA MET A 1 -18.31 -13.94 3.94
C MET A 1 -17.23 -14.83 3.34
N ALA A 2 -16.50 -15.63 4.14
CA ALA A 2 -15.50 -16.56 3.62
C ALA A 2 -16.04 -17.50 2.53
N ASP A 3 -17.17 -18.16 2.78
CA ASP A 3 -17.80 -19.07 1.81
C ASP A 3 -18.21 -18.40 0.48
N ILE A 4 -18.51 -17.10 0.53
CA ILE A 4 -18.85 -16.34 -0.68
C ILE A 4 -17.57 -16.04 -1.48
N LEU A 5 -16.56 -15.49 -0.84
CA LEU A 5 -15.30 -15.15 -1.51
C LEU A 5 -14.56 -16.39 -2.02
N GLY A 6 -14.56 -17.49 -1.26
CA GLY A 6 -13.94 -18.74 -1.67
C GLY A 6 -14.46 -19.35 -2.97
N LYS A 7 -15.66 -18.92 -3.43
CA LYS A 7 -16.19 -19.34 -4.74
C LYS A 7 -15.56 -18.62 -5.93
N TYR A 8 -14.85 -17.53 -5.70
CA TYR A 8 -14.28 -16.65 -6.73
C TYR A 8 -12.75 -16.64 -6.77
N THR A 9 -12.10 -17.44 -5.93
CA THR A 9 -10.64 -17.51 -5.88
C THR A 9 -10.17 -18.92 -5.53
N GLU A 10 -9.00 -19.30 -6.02
CA GLU A 10 -8.30 -20.53 -5.62
C GLU A 10 -7.51 -20.34 -4.31
N MET A 11 -7.33 -19.11 -3.86
CA MET A 11 -6.68 -18.83 -2.58
C MET A 11 -7.54 -19.27 -1.41
N ALA A 12 -6.92 -19.79 -0.36
CA ALA A 12 -7.62 -20.11 0.89
C ALA A 12 -8.14 -18.81 1.53
N VAL A 13 -9.46 -18.75 1.77
CA VAL A 13 -10.13 -17.62 2.43
C VAL A 13 -10.42 -18.01 3.88
N LEU A 14 -9.72 -17.36 4.82
CA LEU A 14 -9.74 -17.68 6.24
C LEU A 14 -10.29 -16.51 7.06
N GLN A 15 -10.94 -16.80 8.15
CA GLN A 15 -11.19 -15.80 9.19
C GLN A 15 -9.92 -15.69 10.04
N ALA A 16 -9.44 -14.48 10.29
CA ALA A 16 -8.26 -14.26 11.10
C ALA A 16 -8.48 -14.70 12.55
N GLU A 17 -7.48 -15.38 13.10
CA GLU A 17 -7.43 -15.79 14.50
C GLU A 17 -6.25 -15.10 15.20
N ASP A 18 -6.32 -14.97 16.53
CA ASP A 18 -5.27 -14.32 17.30
C ASP A 18 -3.96 -15.10 17.26
N GLY A 19 -2.85 -14.41 16.89
CA GLY A 19 -1.54 -15.02 16.70
C GLY A 19 -1.35 -15.80 15.39
N MET A 20 -2.35 -15.77 14.48
CA MET A 20 -2.28 -16.47 13.19
C MET A 20 -1.12 -15.96 12.33
N GLU A 21 -0.33 -16.86 11.79
CA GLU A 21 0.78 -16.56 10.87
C GLU A 21 0.25 -16.21 9.47
N VAL A 22 0.84 -15.17 8.85
CA VAL A 22 0.45 -14.76 7.49
C VAL A 22 1.27 -15.54 6.48
N GLU A 23 0.58 -16.24 5.60
CA GLU A 23 1.17 -17.02 4.53
C GLU A 23 0.81 -16.46 3.14
N PRO A 24 1.68 -16.66 2.13
CA PRO A 24 1.39 -16.26 0.75
C PRO A 24 0.12 -16.94 0.19
N ASN A 25 -0.51 -16.28 -0.77
CA ASN A 25 -1.69 -16.80 -1.48
C ASN A 25 -2.88 -17.14 -0.56
N ARG A 26 -3.06 -16.37 0.51
CA ARG A 26 -4.21 -16.49 1.42
C ARG A 26 -4.94 -15.16 1.55
N VAL A 27 -6.22 -15.23 1.78
CA VAL A 27 -7.10 -14.09 2.09
C VAL A 27 -7.53 -14.22 3.55
N TYR A 28 -7.27 -13.19 4.34
CA TYR A 28 -7.65 -13.13 5.74
C TYR A 28 -8.79 -12.12 5.94
N LEU A 29 -9.86 -12.56 6.57
CA LEU A 29 -11.02 -11.74 6.86
C LEU A 29 -11.03 -11.34 8.34
N ILE A 30 -11.29 -10.07 8.59
CA ILE A 30 -11.45 -9.56 9.95
C ILE A 30 -12.71 -10.18 10.59
N PRO A 31 -12.63 -10.74 11.82
CA PRO A 31 -13.79 -11.16 12.58
C PRO A 31 -14.69 -9.96 12.94
N PRO A 32 -16.02 -10.17 13.07
CA PRO A 32 -16.91 -9.11 13.51
C PRO A 32 -16.50 -8.52 14.87
N LYS A 33 -16.55 -7.19 14.98
CA LYS A 33 -16.24 -6.42 16.21
C LYS A 33 -14.81 -6.61 16.75
N LYS A 34 -13.86 -6.95 15.87
CA LYS A 34 -12.46 -7.05 16.18
C LYS A 34 -11.65 -6.06 15.35
N ASN A 35 -10.50 -5.65 15.85
CA ASN A 35 -9.44 -5.03 15.07
C ASN A 35 -8.40 -6.10 14.75
N ILE A 36 -7.70 -5.94 13.63
CA ILE A 36 -6.50 -6.72 13.28
C ILE A 36 -5.28 -5.83 13.42
N ILE A 37 -4.22 -6.38 14.03
CA ILE A 37 -2.89 -5.78 14.14
C ILE A 37 -1.93 -6.74 13.46
N PHE A 38 -1.13 -6.23 12.53
CA PHE A 38 -0.05 -7.00 11.89
C PHE A 38 1.27 -6.71 12.58
N ARG A 39 1.96 -7.75 13.05
CA ARG A 39 3.25 -7.61 13.71
C ARG A 39 4.04 -8.91 13.63
N GLY A 40 5.33 -8.82 13.24
CA GLY A 40 6.24 -9.97 13.17
C GLY A 40 5.72 -11.11 12.28
N GLY A 41 5.08 -10.79 11.15
CA GLY A 41 4.50 -11.78 10.24
C GLY A 41 3.22 -12.45 10.72
N LYS A 42 2.60 -11.97 11.81
CA LYS A 42 1.39 -12.56 12.41
C LYS A 42 0.26 -11.54 12.55
N LEU A 43 -0.97 -12.04 12.56
CA LEU A 43 -2.18 -11.28 12.84
C LEU A 43 -2.57 -11.43 14.32
N TYR A 44 -2.77 -10.31 14.99
CA TYR A 44 -3.29 -10.27 16.36
C TYR A 44 -4.65 -9.60 16.36
N LEU A 45 -5.53 -10.07 17.23
CA LEU A 45 -6.88 -9.54 17.36
C LEU A 45 -7.02 -8.71 18.64
N SER A 46 -7.73 -7.59 18.54
CA SER A 46 -8.16 -6.83 19.71
C SER A 46 -9.64 -6.48 19.62
N GLU A 47 -10.25 -6.30 20.78
CA GLU A 47 -11.67 -5.92 20.88
C GLU A 47 -11.88 -4.47 20.45
N TYR A 48 -13.08 -4.16 19.98
CA TYR A 48 -13.53 -2.78 19.85
C TYR A 48 -13.62 -2.11 21.22
N VAL A 49 -13.17 -0.87 21.31
CA VAL A 49 -13.35 -0.06 22.52
C VAL A 49 -14.79 0.47 22.53
N GLN A 50 -15.57 0.07 23.56
CA GLN A 50 -16.95 0.52 23.71
C GLN A 50 -17.01 2.05 23.92
N GLY A 51 -18.01 2.68 23.31
CA GLY A 51 -18.21 4.14 23.40
C GLY A 51 -17.30 5.00 22.52
N PHE A 52 -16.44 4.39 21.72
CA PHE A 52 -15.58 5.09 20.75
C PHE A 52 -15.88 4.67 19.33
N LEU A 53 -15.62 5.58 18.39
CA LEU A 53 -15.66 5.28 16.99
C LEU A 53 -14.44 4.41 16.66
N ASN A 54 -14.69 3.16 16.26
CA ASN A 54 -13.62 2.23 15.89
C ASN A 54 -13.28 2.40 14.41
N HIS A 55 -12.00 2.46 14.11
CA HIS A 55 -11.45 2.57 12.75
C HIS A 55 -10.54 1.36 12.46
N PRO A 56 -11.12 0.17 12.24
CA PRO A 56 -10.36 -1.07 12.07
C PRO A 56 -9.42 -1.05 10.86
N ILE A 57 -9.79 -0.34 9.79
CA ILE A 57 -8.95 -0.24 8.59
C ILE A 57 -7.73 0.64 8.88
N ASP A 58 -7.91 1.79 9.53
CA ASP A 58 -6.79 2.66 9.94
C ASP A 58 -5.83 1.92 10.87
N ILE A 59 -6.35 1.17 11.86
CA ILE A 59 -5.53 0.37 12.79
C ILE A 59 -4.67 -0.65 12.04
N PHE A 60 -5.29 -1.40 11.12
CA PHE A 60 -4.58 -2.40 10.34
C PHE A 60 -3.53 -1.77 9.42
N PHE A 61 -3.89 -0.74 8.66
CA PHE A 61 -2.97 -0.08 7.74
C PHE A 61 -1.78 0.56 8.46
N ASN A 62 -1.97 1.14 9.64
CA ASN A 62 -0.88 1.71 10.44
C ASN A 62 0.15 0.63 10.82
N THR A 63 -0.30 -0.51 11.32
CA THR A 63 0.60 -1.60 11.70
C THR A 63 1.26 -2.25 10.50
N LEU A 64 0.54 -2.41 9.39
CA LEU A 64 1.07 -2.92 8.13
C LEU A 64 2.15 -1.98 7.57
N ALA A 65 1.92 -0.66 7.62
CA ALA A 65 2.87 0.34 7.15
C ALA A 65 4.19 0.30 7.93
N GLU A 66 4.14 0.12 9.25
CA GLU A 66 5.33 0.04 10.09
C GLU A 66 6.17 -1.21 9.78
N GLU A 67 5.54 -2.36 9.60
CA GLU A 67 6.23 -3.64 9.38
C GLU A 67 6.66 -3.83 7.92
N MET A 68 5.75 -3.60 6.97
CA MET A 68 5.96 -3.94 5.56
C MET A 68 6.49 -2.79 4.72
N ARG A 69 6.37 -1.55 5.22
CA ARG A 69 6.89 -0.35 4.57
C ARG A 69 6.55 -0.29 3.06
N GLU A 70 7.58 -0.23 2.21
CA GLU A 70 7.46 -0.21 0.75
C GLU A 70 6.85 -1.48 0.14
N HIS A 71 6.77 -2.57 0.89
CA HIS A 71 6.14 -3.81 0.45
C HIS A 71 4.64 -3.87 0.74
N SER A 72 4.09 -2.82 1.34
CA SER A 72 2.66 -2.73 1.63
C SER A 72 1.87 -2.14 0.45
N ILE A 73 0.67 -2.68 0.22
CA ILE A 73 -0.31 -2.14 -0.72
C ILE A 73 -1.61 -1.90 0.04
N ALA A 74 -2.08 -0.65 0.09
CA ALA A 74 -3.37 -0.30 0.66
C ALA A 74 -4.38 -0.04 -0.45
N VAL A 75 -5.54 -0.70 -0.36
CA VAL A 75 -6.66 -0.51 -1.29
C VAL A 75 -7.89 -0.08 -0.51
N VAL A 76 -8.43 1.11 -0.81
CA VAL A 76 -9.69 1.59 -0.25
C VAL A 76 -10.78 1.43 -1.29
N LEU A 77 -11.77 0.59 -0.97
CA LEU A 77 -12.91 0.29 -1.83
C LEU A 77 -14.17 1.05 -1.37
N SER A 78 -15.27 0.82 -2.08
CA SER A 78 -16.62 1.33 -1.76
C SER A 78 -16.96 1.13 -0.28
N GLY A 79 -17.31 2.21 0.39
CA GLY A 79 -17.68 2.23 1.81
C GLY A 79 -18.17 3.61 2.27
N THR A 80 -18.86 3.64 3.40
CA THR A 80 -19.34 4.88 4.05
C THR A 80 -18.35 5.37 5.09
N GLY A 81 -18.29 6.70 5.31
CA GLY A 81 -17.39 7.30 6.29
C GLY A 81 -15.98 7.55 5.76
N SER A 82 -14.98 7.44 6.63
CA SER A 82 -13.59 7.84 6.36
C SER A 82 -12.54 6.86 6.89
N ASP A 83 -12.96 5.67 7.35
CA ASP A 83 -12.03 4.65 7.84
C ASP A 83 -11.06 4.22 6.72
N GLY A 84 -9.81 4.01 7.05
CA GLY A 84 -8.72 3.73 6.13
C GLY A 84 -8.02 4.99 5.58
N THR A 85 -8.57 6.19 5.77
CA THR A 85 -7.97 7.43 5.27
C THR A 85 -6.65 7.77 5.96
N ASN A 86 -6.58 7.64 7.29
CA ASN A 86 -5.36 7.92 8.06
C ASN A 86 -4.33 6.80 7.88
N GLY A 87 -4.79 5.56 7.87
CA GLY A 87 -3.92 4.42 7.59
C GLY A 87 -3.30 4.47 6.20
N LEU A 88 -4.05 4.91 5.18
CA LEU A 88 -3.53 5.11 3.83
C LEU A 88 -2.41 6.16 3.80
N LYS A 89 -2.50 7.26 4.58
CA LYS A 89 -1.40 8.23 4.73
C LYS A 89 -0.14 7.56 5.27
N MET A 90 -0.27 6.73 6.32
CA MET A 90 0.87 5.99 6.89
C MET A 90 1.51 5.04 5.87
N ILE A 91 0.70 4.29 5.12
CA ILE A 91 1.19 3.44 4.02
C ILE A 91 2.01 4.27 3.05
N LYS A 92 1.49 5.44 2.62
CA LYS A 92 2.20 6.34 1.70
C LYS A 92 3.50 6.90 2.27
N GLU A 93 3.49 7.34 3.53
CA GLU A 93 4.67 7.88 4.23
C GLU A 93 5.79 6.84 4.36
N LYS A 94 5.43 5.58 4.65
CA LYS A 94 6.38 4.46 4.74
C LYS A 94 6.80 3.90 3.38
N GLY A 95 6.28 4.45 2.33
CA GLY A 95 6.66 4.09 0.99
C GLY A 95 5.78 3.01 0.35
N GLY A 96 4.67 2.56 0.93
CA GLY A 96 3.71 1.61 0.37
C GLY A 96 2.88 2.18 -0.80
N LEU A 97 2.26 1.33 -1.59
CA LEU A 97 1.39 1.70 -2.71
C LEU A 97 -0.02 1.99 -2.19
N THR A 98 -0.64 3.07 -2.69
CA THR A 98 -1.99 3.48 -2.28
C THR A 98 -2.93 3.54 -3.47
N ILE A 99 -4.00 2.75 -3.43
CA ILE A 99 -4.99 2.64 -4.50
C ILE A 99 -6.38 2.90 -3.91
N VAL A 100 -7.20 3.65 -4.62
CA VAL A 100 -8.57 3.93 -4.21
C VAL A 100 -9.51 3.60 -5.37
N GLN A 101 -10.62 2.98 -5.05
CA GLN A 101 -11.68 2.74 -6.03
C GLN A 101 -12.22 4.08 -6.55
N ASP A 102 -12.37 4.19 -7.87
CA ASP A 102 -13.02 5.34 -8.51
C ASP A 102 -14.43 5.55 -7.90
N PRO A 103 -14.69 6.73 -7.31
CA PRO A 103 -16.00 7.05 -6.73
C PRO A 103 -17.19 6.83 -7.68
N LEU A 104 -16.97 7.00 -9.00
CA LEU A 104 -18.01 6.77 -10.00
C LEU A 104 -18.41 5.29 -10.13
N SER A 105 -17.50 4.37 -9.79
CA SER A 105 -17.75 2.93 -9.78
C SER A 105 -18.20 2.40 -8.41
N ALA A 106 -18.13 3.23 -7.36
CA ALA A 106 -18.43 2.83 -6.00
C ALA A 106 -19.92 2.98 -5.67
N LYS A 107 -20.53 1.93 -5.09
CA LYS A 107 -21.91 2.02 -4.58
C LYS A 107 -22.03 3.04 -3.44
N PHE A 108 -21.01 3.11 -2.58
CA PHE A 108 -20.87 4.10 -1.50
C PHE A 108 -19.50 4.76 -1.65
N ASP A 109 -19.47 6.04 -1.94
CA ASP A 109 -18.27 6.76 -2.31
C ASP A 109 -17.59 7.53 -1.15
N GLY A 110 -18.13 7.43 0.07
CA GLY A 110 -17.65 8.18 1.25
C GLY A 110 -16.18 7.89 1.56
N MET A 111 -15.81 6.62 1.75
CA MET A 111 -14.42 6.22 2.00
C MET A 111 -13.49 6.55 0.83
N PRO A 112 -13.82 6.23 -0.44
CA PRO A 112 -13.03 6.67 -1.58
C PRO A 112 -12.79 8.17 -1.63
N LYS A 113 -13.83 8.99 -1.52
CA LYS A 113 -13.71 10.46 -1.53
C LYS A 113 -12.85 10.99 -0.38
N SER A 114 -13.03 10.43 0.82
CA SER A 114 -12.22 10.80 1.98
C SER A 114 -10.73 10.49 1.75
N ALA A 115 -10.40 9.31 1.25
CA ALA A 115 -9.04 8.93 0.93
C ALA A 115 -8.42 9.84 -0.16
N ILE A 116 -9.16 10.10 -1.25
CA ILE A 116 -8.72 10.97 -2.36
C ILE A 116 -8.44 12.40 -1.90
N SER A 117 -9.25 12.93 -0.98
CA SER A 117 -9.08 14.29 -0.45
C SER A 117 -7.73 14.53 0.23
N THR A 118 -7.02 13.50 0.62
CA THR A 118 -5.66 13.60 1.20
C THR A 118 -4.60 14.05 0.19
N GLY A 119 -4.84 13.89 -1.12
CA GLY A 119 -3.85 14.12 -2.18
C GLY A 119 -2.68 13.13 -2.19
N LEU A 120 -2.75 12.03 -1.41
CA LEU A 120 -1.67 11.06 -1.22
C LEU A 120 -1.91 9.73 -1.94
N VAL A 121 -3.00 9.61 -2.71
CA VAL A 121 -3.37 8.41 -3.47
C VAL A 121 -2.50 8.30 -4.73
N ASP A 122 -1.93 7.14 -4.99
CA ASP A 122 -1.16 6.87 -6.22
C ASP A 122 -2.09 6.63 -7.41
N TYR A 123 -3.16 5.83 -7.20
CA TYR A 123 -4.09 5.46 -8.26
C TYR A 123 -5.55 5.55 -7.83
N ILE A 124 -6.39 6.05 -8.73
CA ILE A 124 -7.85 6.04 -8.62
C ILE A 124 -8.37 5.20 -9.79
N LEU A 125 -8.87 4.00 -9.51
CA LEU A 125 -9.12 2.96 -10.51
C LEU A 125 -10.45 2.24 -10.25
N SER A 126 -11.03 1.64 -11.29
CA SER A 126 -12.12 0.67 -11.12
C SER A 126 -11.62 -0.63 -10.47
N PRO A 127 -12.48 -1.45 -9.85
CA PRO A 127 -12.06 -2.71 -9.22
C PRO A 127 -11.30 -3.66 -10.14
N LYS A 128 -11.63 -3.67 -11.42
CA LYS A 128 -10.93 -4.50 -12.42
C LYS A 128 -9.51 -4.01 -12.68
N GLU A 129 -9.34 -2.69 -12.81
CA GLU A 129 -8.03 -2.06 -13.03
C GLU A 129 -7.14 -2.17 -11.79
N ILE A 130 -7.71 -2.10 -10.58
CA ILE A 130 -6.99 -2.30 -9.31
C ILE A 130 -6.30 -3.67 -9.29
N ALA A 131 -6.98 -4.73 -9.70
CA ALA A 131 -6.40 -6.07 -9.76
C ALA A 131 -5.19 -6.13 -10.71
N GLY A 132 -5.30 -5.49 -11.89
CA GLY A 132 -4.19 -5.38 -12.85
C GLY A 132 -2.99 -4.64 -12.27
N GLU A 133 -3.23 -3.52 -11.57
CA GLU A 133 -2.18 -2.70 -10.98
C GLU A 133 -1.45 -3.40 -9.83
N ILE A 134 -2.17 -4.13 -8.98
CA ILE A 134 -1.57 -4.96 -7.92
C ILE A 134 -0.64 -6.02 -8.52
N LEU A 135 -1.07 -6.71 -9.58
CA LEU A 135 -0.25 -7.72 -10.25
C LEU A 135 0.99 -7.11 -10.90
N HIS A 136 0.85 -5.94 -11.52
CA HIS A 136 1.96 -5.21 -12.10
C HIS A 136 2.99 -4.83 -11.01
N TYR A 137 2.54 -4.19 -9.95
CA TYR A 137 3.40 -3.78 -8.84
C TYR A 137 4.10 -4.98 -8.16
N ALA A 138 3.39 -6.08 -7.92
CA ALA A 138 3.96 -7.27 -7.30
C ALA A 138 5.06 -7.92 -8.16
N LYS A 139 4.91 -7.95 -9.49
CA LYS A 139 5.94 -8.47 -10.40
C LYS A 139 7.23 -7.64 -10.33
N TYR A 140 7.12 -6.32 -10.26
CA TYR A 140 8.30 -5.46 -10.18
C TYR A 140 8.99 -5.48 -8.81
N GLN A 141 8.25 -5.67 -7.73
CA GLN A 141 8.82 -5.85 -6.37
C GLN A 141 9.74 -7.08 -6.29
N VAL A 142 9.44 -8.15 -7.03
CA VAL A 142 10.27 -9.36 -7.09
C VAL A 142 11.60 -9.10 -7.83
N VAL A 143 11.63 -8.17 -8.79
CA VAL A 143 12.83 -7.84 -9.58
C VAL A 143 13.79 -6.92 -8.79
N ILE A 144 13.29 -6.14 -7.84
CA ILE A 144 14.09 -5.19 -7.05
C ILE A 144 14.51 -5.83 -5.70
N GLN A 145 14.91 -7.10 -5.67
CA GLN A 145 15.51 -7.69 -4.46
C GLN A 145 16.97 -7.22 -4.30
N PRO A 146 17.37 -6.75 -3.08
CA PRO A 146 18.67 -6.09 -2.85
C PRO A 146 19.89 -7.02 -2.82
N GLU A 147 19.79 -8.28 -3.22
CA GLU A 147 20.88 -9.24 -3.11
C GLU A 147 21.72 -9.44 -4.39
N GLN A 148 21.44 -8.75 -5.46
CA GLN A 148 22.34 -8.75 -6.62
C GLN A 148 22.55 -7.31 -7.10
N ASP A 149 23.79 -6.91 -7.29
CA ASP A 149 24.30 -5.62 -7.76
C ASP A 149 23.73 -5.13 -9.11
N GLY A 150 22.42 -5.01 -9.21
CA GLY A 150 21.70 -4.58 -10.39
C GLY A 150 20.89 -3.32 -10.12
N VAL A 151 21.55 -2.21 -9.79
CA VAL A 151 20.91 -0.90 -9.85
C VAL A 151 20.60 -0.64 -11.32
N MET A 152 19.33 -0.47 -11.67
CA MET A 152 18.84 -0.18 -13.02
C MET A 152 19.41 1.14 -13.57
N PHE A 153 19.98 1.98 -12.70
CA PHE A 153 20.68 3.21 -13.00
C PHE A 153 22.16 3.13 -12.57
N THR A 154 23.02 2.75 -13.50
CA THR A 154 24.49 2.80 -13.32
C THR A 154 25.09 4.16 -13.70
N ASP A 155 24.29 5.04 -14.31
CA ASP A 155 24.77 6.31 -14.85
C ASP A 155 24.72 7.43 -13.80
N GLU A 156 25.93 7.86 -13.36
CA GLU A 156 26.10 8.98 -12.43
C GLU A 156 25.64 10.32 -13.01
N GLU A 157 25.73 10.49 -14.33
CA GLU A 157 25.34 11.73 -14.99
C GLU A 157 23.82 11.93 -14.91
N SER A 158 23.03 10.86 -15.17
CA SER A 158 21.57 10.88 -15.05
C SER A 158 21.10 11.18 -13.63
N LEU A 159 21.73 10.60 -12.61
CA LEU A 159 21.38 10.88 -11.22
C LEU A 159 21.70 12.32 -10.83
N THR A 160 22.84 12.84 -11.24
CA THR A 160 23.25 14.23 -11.02
C THR A 160 22.28 15.20 -11.69
N HIS A 161 21.83 14.88 -12.91
CA HIS A 161 20.82 15.66 -13.62
C HIS A 161 19.50 15.69 -12.88
N ILE A 162 19.02 14.52 -12.38
CA ILE A 162 17.81 14.43 -11.56
C ILE A 162 17.93 15.29 -10.31
N TYR A 163 19.06 15.27 -9.60
CA TYR A 163 19.28 16.12 -8.43
C TYR A 163 19.20 17.61 -8.77
N ALA A 164 19.80 18.02 -9.89
CA ALA A 164 19.74 19.39 -10.36
C ALA A 164 18.31 19.85 -10.66
N VAL A 165 17.51 19.00 -11.34
CA VAL A 165 16.11 19.26 -11.64
C VAL A 165 15.29 19.38 -10.36
N MET A 166 15.45 18.46 -9.40
CA MET A 166 14.74 18.48 -8.12
C MET A 166 15.10 19.71 -7.28
N LYS A 167 16.38 20.07 -7.22
CA LYS A 167 16.84 21.28 -6.54
C LYS A 167 16.24 22.55 -7.14
N LYS A 168 16.20 22.64 -8.48
CA LYS A 168 15.58 23.77 -9.20
C LYS A 168 14.07 23.84 -9.00
N ALA A 169 13.38 22.70 -9.02
CA ALA A 169 11.93 22.63 -8.97
C ALA A 169 11.35 22.79 -7.54
N ARG A 170 12.05 22.31 -6.52
CA ARG A 170 11.55 22.23 -5.14
C ARG A 170 12.49 22.83 -4.08
N GLY A 171 13.68 23.29 -4.46
CA GLY A 171 14.67 23.85 -3.53
C GLY A 171 15.35 22.81 -2.63
N ILE A 172 15.09 21.51 -2.83
CA ILE A 172 15.61 20.43 -1.99
C ILE A 172 16.89 19.88 -2.61
N ASP A 173 17.97 19.85 -1.84
CA ASP A 173 19.26 19.31 -2.25
C ASP A 173 19.41 17.87 -1.79
N PHE A 174 19.42 16.92 -2.72
CA PHE A 174 19.54 15.49 -2.45
C PHE A 174 21.00 14.98 -2.43
N THR A 175 22.01 15.82 -2.68
CA THR A 175 23.41 15.40 -2.74
C THR A 175 23.94 14.85 -1.42
N HIS A 176 23.32 15.23 -0.30
CA HIS A 176 23.68 14.77 1.05
C HIS A 176 22.90 13.53 1.50
N TYR A 177 21.96 13.04 0.68
CA TYR A 177 21.20 11.84 1.01
C TYR A 177 21.94 10.57 0.59
N LYS A 178 21.73 9.48 1.35
CA LYS A 178 22.31 8.18 1.00
C LYS A 178 21.83 7.77 -0.40
N ARG A 179 22.79 7.62 -1.35
CA ARG A 179 22.53 7.33 -2.77
C ARG A 179 21.54 6.18 -2.98
N THR A 180 21.76 5.06 -2.28
CA THR A 180 20.87 3.88 -2.36
C THR A 180 19.42 4.17 -1.98
N THR A 181 19.21 5.07 -1.02
CA THR A 181 17.86 5.49 -0.61
C THR A 181 17.17 6.32 -1.69
N VAL A 182 17.91 7.21 -2.34
CA VAL A 182 17.35 8.05 -3.42
C VAL A 182 17.04 7.20 -4.64
N LEU A 183 17.97 6.34 -5.07
CA LEU A 183 17.78 5.43 -6.21
C LEU A 183 16.54 4.57 -6.03
N ARG A 184 16.40 3.89 -4.87
CA ARG A 184 15.23 3.06 -4.57
C ARG A 184 13.90 3.83 -4.67
N ARG A 185 13.89 5.12 -4.27
CA ARG A 185 12.69 5.97 -4.38
C ARG A 185 12.41 6.37 -5.83
N ILE A 186 13.43 6.61 -6.63
CA ILE A 186 13.31 6.91 -8.06
C ILE A 186 12.77 5.68 -8.79
N GLU A 187 13.41 4.53 -8.64
CA GLU A 187 13.00 3.26 -9.26
C GLU A 187 11.55 2.93 -8.93
N ARG A 188 11.18 3.04 -7.66
CA ARG A 188 9.81 2.85 -7.24
C ARG A 188 8.85 3.84 -7.92
N ARG A 189 9.22 5.12 -8.01
CA ARG A 189 8.38 6.10 -8.70
C ARG A 189 8.20 5.76 -10.17
N MET A 190 9.26 5.28 -10.82
CA MET A 190 9.18 4.82 -12.21
C MET A 190 8.23 3.63 -12.38
N VAL A 191 8.24 2.66 -11.47
CA VAL A 191 7.27 1.56 -11.47
C VAL A 191 5.85 2.09 -11.36
N VAL A 192 5.59 2.94 -10.35
CA VAL A 192 4.27 3.55 -10.11
C VAL A 192 3.82 4.46 -11.26
N THR A 193 4.72 5.03 -12.04
CA THR A 193 4.36 5.89 -13.19
C THR A 193 4.43 5.15 -14.53
N HIS A 194 4.62 3.83 -14.53
CA HIS A 194 4.83 3.02 -15.73
C HIS A 194 5.92 3.58 -16.67
N SER A 195 6.96 4.19 -16.08
CA SER A 195 8.06 4.81 -16.82
C SER A 195 9.23 3.84 -17.08
N VAL A 196 9.06 2.58 -16.75
CA VAL A 196 10.00 1.49 -17.05
C VAL A 196 9.48 0.79 -18.29
N THR A 197 10.21 0.86 -19.38
CA THR A 197 10.00 0.11 -20.63
C THR A 197 10.89 -1.11 -20.67
#